data_0942e1a275bc8c153695681ce21ee7d5
#
_entry.id   0942e1a275bc8c153695681ce21ee7d5
#
_cell.length_a   1.000
_cell.length_b   1.000
_cell.length_c   1.000
_cell.angle_alpha   90.00
_cell.angle_beta   90.00
_cell.angle_gamma   90.00
#
_symmetry.space_group_name_H-M   'P 1'
#
loop_
_entity.id
_entity.type
_entity.pdbx_description
1 polymer ?
#
loop_
_entity_poly.entity_id
_entity_poly.type
_entity_poly.pdbx_seq_one_letter_code
_entity_poly.pdbx_strand_id
1 'polypeptide(L)'
;AAGIAAGADVVMTAHITTPNATQDGLPASLSYTMLTERLRGELGFTGVICTDSLSMQAIRDHYSAAEAAVAALNAGADLLLMPPDLPEAFDGVLEAVQNGTISEERLNESVRRVLMLKQKAGLELDTRTPLEKILDVFL
;
A
#
# COMPACT_ATOMS: atom_id res chain seq x y z
N ALA A 1 -5.86 -5.56 -17.51
CA ALA A 1 -5.33 -4.98 -18.76
C ALA A 1 -6.18 -3.80 -19.26
N ALA A 2 -7.51 -3.98 -19.53
CA ALA A 2 -8.33 -2.92 -20.13
C ALA A 2 -8.39 -1.62 -19.29
N GLY A 3 -8.60 -1.70 -17.97
CA GLY A 3 -8.62 -0.53 -17.10
C GLY A 3 -7.28 0.24 -17.08
N ILE A 4 -6.16 -0.48 -17.12
CA ILE A 4 -4.82 0.12 -17.19
C ILE A 4 -4.65 0.84 -18.54
N ALA A 5 -5.02 0.20 -19.63
CA ALA A 5 -4.99 0.80 -20.97
C ALA A 5 -5.93 2.02 -21.11
N ALA A 6 -7.01 2.06 -20.33
CA ALA A 6 -7.92 3.21 -20.26
C ALA A 6 -7.41 4.33 -19.32
N GLY A 7 -6.25 4.18 -18.69
CA GLY A 7 -5.62 5.20 -17.87
C GLY A 7 -6.05 5.18 -16.39
N ALA A 8 -6.33 4.01 -15.83
CA ALA A 8 -6.60 3.90 -14.38
C ALA A 8 -5.40 4.41 -13.57
N ASP A 9 -5.63 5.34 -12.66
CA ASP A 9 -4.61 5.93 -11.81
C ASP A 9 -4.38 5.14 -10.52
N VAL A 10 -5.42 4.46 -10.05
CA VAL A 10 -5.40 3.67 -8.81
C VAL A 10 -6.00 2.30 -9.07
N VAL A 11 -5.37 1.27 -8.54
CA VAL A 11 -5.92 -0.09 -8.47
C VAL A 11 -6.07 -0.47 -7.00
N MET A 12 -7.30 -0.78 -6.58
CA MET A 12 -7.57 -1.38 -5.28
C MET A 12 -7.47 -2.89 -5.38
N THR A 13 -6.76 -3.50 -4.44
CA THR A 13 -6.52 -4.95 -4.40
C THR A 13 -7.44 -5.61 -3.38
N ALA A 14 -7.89 -6.83 -3.67
CA ALA A 14 -8.78 -7.57 -2.80
C ALA A 14 -8.03 -8.55 -1.88
N HIS A 15 -8.61 -8.86 -0.72
CA HIS A 15 -8.12 -9.90 0.20
C HIS A 15 -8.60 -11.30 -0.22
N ILE A 16 -8.28 -11.68 -1.46
CA ILE A 16 -8.70 -12.95 -2.06
C ILE A 16 -7.46 -13.79 -2.37
N THR A 17 -7.44 -15.01 -1.90
CA THR A 17 -6.41 -16.00 -2.27
C THR A 17 -6.75 -16.62 -3.63
N THR A 18 -5.77 -16.65 -4.53
CA THR A 18 -5.94 -17.13 -5.91
C THR A 18 -4.98 -18.31 -6.21
N PRO A 19 -5.27 -19.52 -5.72
CA PRO A 19 -4.32 -20.66 -5.74
C PRO A 19 -3.92 -21.10 -7.15
N ASN A 20 -4.74 -20.76 -8.15
CA ASN A 20 -4.40 -21.04 -9.56
C ASN A 20 -3.58 -19.91 -10.21
N ALA A 21 -3.41 -18.78 -9.54
CA ALA A 21 -2.65 -17.64 -10.04
C ALA A 21 -1.32 -17.46 -9.30
N THR A 22 -1.29 -17.79 -8.00
CA THR A 22 -0.08 -17.74 -7.17
C THR A 22 0.03 -19.01 -6.35
N GLN A 23 1.26 -19.42 -6.01
CA GLN A 23 1.52 -20.58 -5.14
C GLN A 23 1.95 -20.16 -3.73
N ASP A 24 1.90 -18.86 -3.42
CA ASP A 24 2.31 -18.30 -2.12
C ASP A 24 1.25 -18.48 -1.03
N GLY A 25 0.01 -18.80 -1.40
CA GLY A 25 -1.11 -18.99 -0.47
C GLY A 25 -1.60 -17.69 0.18
N LEU A 26 -1.04 -16.54 -0.21
CA LEU A 26 -1.37 -15.23 0.36
C LEU A 26 -2.59 -14.59 -0.31
N PRO A 27 -3.31 -13.71 0.42
CA PRO A 27 -4.27 -12.80 -0.20
C PRO A 27 -3.57 -11.91 -1.23
N ALA A 28 -4.25 -11.60 -2.34
CA ALA A 28 -3.66 -10.81 -3.43
C ALA A 28 -3.09 -9.47 -2.95
N SER A 29 -3.70 -8.83 -1.95
CA SER A 29 -3.23 -7.60 -1.32
C SER A 29 -1.90 -7.70 -0.56
N LEU A 30 -1.48 -8.92 -0.21
CA LEU A 30 -0.24 -9.22 0.52
C LEU A 30 0.74 -10.06 -0.32
N SER A 31 0.40 -10.35 -1.58
CA SER A 31 1.19 -11.19 -2.48
C SER A 31 2.10 -10.36 -3.37
N TYR A 32 3.42 -10.52 -3.21
CA TYR A 32 4.42 -9.90 -4.08
C TYR A 32 4.22 -10.33 -5.55
N THR A 33 3.92 -11.60 -5.77
CA THR A 33 3.64 -12.12 -7.11
C THR A 33 2.46 -11.39 -7.77
N MET A 34 1.38 -11.12 -7.02
CA MET A 34 0.22 -10.42 -7.58
C MET A 34 0.48 -8.94 -7.81
N LEU A 35 1.06 -8.23 -6.83
CA LEU A 35 1.18 -6.78 -6.91
C LEU A 35 2.41 -6.33 -7.70
N THR A 36 3.55 -6.96 -7.46
CA THR A 36 4.81 -6.53 -8.07
C THR A 36 5.07 -7.26 -9.39
N GLU A 37 5.06 -8.60 -9.40
CA GLU A 37 5.41 -9.32 -10.62
C GLU A 37 4.32 -9.18 -11.69
N ARG A 38 3.05 -9.43 -11.35
CA ARG A 38 1.96 -9.41 -12.33
C ARG A 38 1.41 -8.01 -12.60
N LEU A 39 0.96 -7.29 -11.55
CA LEU A 39 0.29 -6.00 -11.78
C LEU A 39 1.28 -4.94 -12.31
N ARG A 40 2.46 -4.81 -11.67
CA ARG A 40 3.47 -3.86 -12.15
C ARG A 40 4.30 -4.41 -13.30
N GLY A 41 4.83 -5.63 -13.18
CA GLY A 41 5.74 -6.22 -14.16
C GLY A 41 5.02 -6.62 -15.45
N GLU A 42 4.10 -7.59 -15.38
CA GLU A 42 3.46 -8.16 -16.58
C GLU A 42 2.42 -7.22 -17.20
N LEU A 43 1.60 -6.53 -16.37
CA LEU A 43 0.54 -5.64 -16.85
C LEU A 43 1.00 -4.19 -17.01
N GLY A 44 2.21 -3.84 -16.58
CA GLY A 44 2.81 -2.51 -16.73
C GLY A 44 2.10 -1.40 -15.94
N PHE A 45 1.46 -1.71 -14.80
CA PHE A 45 0.77 -0.69 -14.01
C PHE A 45 1.76 0.18 -13.25
N THR A 46 1.76 1.47 -13.52
CA THR A 46 2.66 2.45 -12.91
C THR A 46 2.00 3.36 -11.86
N GLY A 47 0.67 3.28 -11.74
CA GLY A 47 -0.10 4.09 -10.80
C GLY A 47 -0.03 3.59 -9.34
N VAL A 48 -0.91 4.11 -8.51
CA VAL A 48 -0.98 3.79 -7.08
C VAL A 48 -1.71 2.47 -6.85
N ILE A 49 -1.11 1.55 -6.11
CA ILE A 49 -1.76 0.34 -5.61
C ILE A 49 -2.24 0.60 -4.19
N CYS A 50 -3.56 0.48 -3.98
CA CYS A 50 -4.20 0.61 -2.68
C CYS A 50 -4.68 -0.76 -2.20
N THR A 51 -4.51 -1.10 -0.93
CA THR A 51 -5.15 -2.29 -0.37
C THR A 51 -6.66 -2.07 -0.24
N ASP A 52 -7.46 -3.12 -0.19
CA ASP A 52 -8.76 -3.06 0.46
C ASP A 52 -8.56 -2.86 1.98
N SER A 53 -9.62 -2.63 2.73
CA SER A 53 -9.55 -2.36 4.17
C SER A 53 -8.84 -3.47 4.93
N LEU A 54 -7.70 -3.14 5.55
CA LEU A 54 -6.93 -4.08 6.38
C LEU A 54 -7.68 -4.46 7.67
N SER A 55 -8.78 -3.74 8.01
CA SER A 55 -9.65 -4.11 9.11
C SER A 55 -10.64 -5.24 8.79
N MET A 56 -10.69 -5.73 7.54
CA MET A 56 -11.52 -6.85 7.15
C MET A 56 -11.07 -8.15 7.84
N GLN A 57 -12.04 -8.97 8.18
CA GLN A 57 -11.82 -10.21 8.92
C GLN A 57 -10.83 -11.15 8.25
N ALA A 58 -10.83 -11.21 6.91
CA ALA A 58 -9.90 -12.03 6.13
C ALA A 58 -8.41 -11.70 6.39
N ILE A 59 -8.12 -10.50 6.87
CA ILE A 59 -6.76 -10.08 7.28
C ILE A 59 -6.60 -10.22 8.80
N ARG A 60 -7.54 -9.66 9.56
CA ARG A 60 -7.45 -9.61 11.04
C ARG A 60 -7.36 -10.96 11.73
N ASP A 61 -7.95 -12.01 11.13
CA ASP A 61 -7.88 -13.37 11.69
C ASP A 61 -6.49 -14.00 11.60
N HIS A 62 -5.59 -13.41 10.77
CA HIS A 62 -4.28 -14.01 10.45
C HIS A 62 -3.10 -13.08 10.69
N TYR A 63 -3.33 -11.76 10.78
CA TYR A 63 -2.27 -10.74 10.86
C TYR A 63 -2.62 -9.66 11.89
N SER A 64 -1.63 -9.23 12.67
CA SER A 64 -1.69 -7.97 13.41
C SER A 64 -1.71 -6.77 12.46
N ALA A 65 -2.01 -5.57 12.98
CA ALA A 65 -2.00 -4.36 12.17
C ALA A 65 -0.60 -4.06 11.59
N ALA A 66 0.45 -4.29 12.39
CA ALA A 66 1.83 -4.14 11.98
C ALA A 66 2.22 -5.14 10.88
N GLU A 67 1.94 -6.44 11.09
CA GLU A 67 2.27 -7.49 10.13
C GLU A 67 1.58 -7.27 8.79
N ALA A 68 0.27 -6.93 8.79
CA ALA A 68 -0.48 -6.65 7.58
C ALA A 68 0.07 -5.44 6.81
N ALA A 69 0.42 -4.36 7.53
CA ALA A 69 0.98 -3.16 6.94
C ALA A 69 2.34 -3.42 6.28
N VAL A 70 3.24 -4.08 6.99
CA VAL A 70 4.58 -4.44 6.47
C VAL A 70 4.47 -5.39 5.29
N ALA A 71 3.63 -6.43 5.38
CA ALA A 71 3.43 -7.38 4.29
C ALA A 71 2.87 -6.72 3.03
N ALA A 72 1.87 -5.83 3.16
CA ALA A 72 1.28 -5.11 2.03
C ALA A 72 2.31 -4.19 1.33
N LEU A 73 3.12 -3.45 2.09
CA LEU A 73 4.18 -2.60 1.52
C LEU A 73 5.23 -3.43 0.79
N ASN A 74 5.69 -4.54 1.39
CA ASN A 74 6.64 -5.44 0.76
C ASN A 74 6.06 -6.13 -0.49
N ALA A 75 4.77 -6.42 -0.50
CA ALA A 75 4.09 -6.95 -1.68
C ALA A 75 4.02 -5.95 -2.85
N GLY A 76 4.09 -4.64 -2.59
CA GLY A 76 4.07 -3.61 -3.63
C GLY A 76 2.93 -2.60 -3.53
N ALA A 77 2.12 -2.64 -2.45
CA ALA A 77 1.10 -1.63 -2.19
C ALA A 77 1.74 -0.27 -1.85
N ASP A 78 1.08 0.81 -2.23
CA ASP A 78 1.52 2.19 -1.95
C ASP A 78 0.65 2.89 -0.91
N LEU A 79 -0.63 2.50 -0.81
CA LEU A 79 -1.60 2.98 0.17
C LEU A 79 -2.18 1.82 0.96
N LEU A 80 -2.18 1.96 2.27
CA LEU A 80 -2.75 1.02 3.22
C LEU A 80 -4.08 1.56 3.72
N LEU A 81 -5.19 0.90 3.36
CA LEU A 81 -6.51 1.38 3.71
C LEU A 81 -6.96 0.80 5.06
N MET A 82 -7.36 1.70 5.96
CA MET A 82 -8.03 1.38 7.23
C MET A 82 -7.36 0.24 8.02
N PRO A 83 -6.08 0.36 8.45
CA PRO A 83 -5.52 -0.60 9.39
C PRO A 83 -6.37 -0.60 10.68
N PRO A 84 -6.59 -1.76 11.33
CA PRO A 84 -7.44 -1.84 12.52
C PRO A 84 -6.88 -1.07 13.71
N ASP A 85 -5.56 -0.91 13.78
CA ASP A 85 -4.82 -0.09 14.74
C ASP A 85 -3.76 0.70 13.96
N LEU A 86 -4.02 2.01 13.81
CA LEU A 86 -3.12 2.87 13.04
C LEU A 86 -1.76 3.10 13.73
N PRO A 87 -1.69 3.36 15.04
CA PRO A 87 -0.42 3.42 15.77
C PRO A 87 0.41 2.16 15.61
N GLU A 88 -0.16 0.97 15.84
CA GLU A 88 0.55 -0.31 15.68
C GLU A 88 1.06 -0.49 14.24
N ALA A 89 0.23 -0.20 13.23
CA ALA A 89 0.63 -0.30 11.84
C ALA A 89 1.78 0.66 11.50
N PHE A 90 1.71 1.90 12.00
CA PHE A 90 2.74 2.91 11.79
C PHE A 90 4.07 2.51 12.43
N ASP A 91 4.04 2.11 13.71
CA ASP A 91 5.24 1.70 14.45
C ASP A 91 5.87 0.46 13.80
N GLY A 92 5.06 -0.51 13.36
CA GLY A 92 5.55 -1.69 12.66
C GLY A 92 6.24 -1.36 11.34
N VAL A 93 5.69 -0.45 10.55
CA VAL A 93 6.33 0.02 9.30
C VAL A 93 7.61 0.80 9.61
N LEU A 94 7.60 1.68 10.62
CA LEU A 94 8.78 2.43 11.03
C LEU A 94 9.92 1.50 11.44
N GLU A 95 9.64 0.51 12.28
CA GLU A 95 10.61 -0.51 12.69
C GLU A 95 11.12 -1.30 11.48
N ALA A 96 10.23 -1.70 10.56
CA ALA A 96 10.61 -2.44 9.35
C ALA A 96 11.54 -1.64 8.43
N VAL A 97 11.38 -0.31 8.37
CA VAL A 97 12.31 0.56 7.63
C VAL A 97 13.65 0.68 8.38
N GLN A 98 13.61 0.89 9.69
CA GLN A 98 14.83 1.04 10.51
C GLN A 98 15.70 -0.21 10.50
N ASN A 99 15.11 -1.40 10.48
CA ASN A 99 15.83 -2.67 10.46
C ASN A 99 16.13 -3.19 9.04
N GLY A 100 15.69 -2.47 7.99
CA GLY A 100 15.95 -2.81 6.59
C GLY A 100 15.02 -3.88 5.99
N THR A 101 13.97 -4.31 6.71
CA THR A 101 12.93 -5.20 6.17
C THR A 101 12.16 -4.54 5.02
N ILE A 102 11.93 -3.23 5.12
CA ILE A 102 11.47 -2.37 4.02
C ILE A 102 12.59 -1.41 3.70
N SER A 103 13.04 -1.37 2.45
CA SER A 103 14.06 -0.38 2.06
C SER A 103 13.45 1.02 1.97
N GLU A 104 14.26 2.05 2.31
CA GLU A 104 13.86 3.45 2.12
C GLU A 104 13.49 3.73 0.65
N GLU A 105 14.18 3.11 -0.29
CA GLU A 105 13.88 3.24 -1.72
C GLU A 105 12.47 2.77 -2.03
N ARG A 106 12.05 1.60 -1.50
CA ARG A 106 10.70 1.07 -1.66
C ARG A 106 9.64 2.02 -1.09
N LEU A 107 9.89 2.58 0.10
CA LEU A 107 9.00 3.55 0.72
C LEU A 107 8.91 4.83 -0.12
N ASN A 108 10.05 5.36 -0.55
CA ASN A 108 10.14 6.57 -1.38
C ASN A 108 9.43 6.41 -2.73
N GLU A 109 9.47 5.23 -3.33
CA GLU A 109 8.68 4.94 -4.54
C GLU A 109 7.18 5.08 -4.30
N SER A 110 6.66 4.54 -3.19
CA SER A 110 5.25 4.67 -2.82
C SER A 110 4.87 6.12 -2.59
N VAL A 111 5.65 6.85 -1.81
CA VAL A 111 5.43 8.28 -1.55
C VAL A 111 5.39 9.08 -2.85
N ARG A 112 6.35 8.83 -3.75
CA ARG A 112 6.39 9.50 -5.06
C ARG A 112 5.11 9.25 -5.87
N ARG A 113 4.65 8.00 -5.97
CA ARG A 113 3.41 7.68 -6.70
C ARG A 113 2.20 8.39 -6.12
N VAL A 114 2.07 8.41 -4.79
CA VAL A 114 0.98 9.10 -4.10
C VAL A 114 1.03 10.61 -4.32
N LEU A 115 2.22 11.24 -4.25
CA LEU A 115 2.37 12.67 -4.50
C LEU A 115 2.06 13.02 -5.96
N MET A 116 2.51 12.22 -6.93
CA MET A 116 2.18 12.41 -8.34
C MET A 116 0.67 12.28 -8.59
N LEU A 117 -0.01 11.33 -7.94
CA LEU A 117 -1.46 11.18 -8.01
C LEU A 117 -2.17 12.43 -7.46
N LYS A 118 -1.74 12.94 -6.30
CA LYS A 118 -2.28 14.18 -5.71
C LYS A 118 -2.11 15.38 -6.64
N GLN A 119 -0.92 15.53 -7.23
CA GLN A 119 -0.63 16.60 -8.19
C GLN A 119 -1.53 16.49 -9.43
N LYS A 120 -1.67 15.28 -9.99
CA LYS A 120 -2.56 15.02 -11.15
C LYS A 120 -4.03 15.35 -10.84
N ALA A 121 -4.47 15.10 -9.61
CA ALA A 121 -5.81 15.44 -9.13
C ALA A 121 -6.00 16.96 -8.85
N GLY A 122 -4.99 17.78 -9.08
CA GLY A 122 -5.06 19.23 -8.82
C GLY A 122 -5.00 19.59 -7.33
N LEU A 123 -4.58 18.66 -6.48
CA LEU A 123 -4.37 18.96 -5.06
C LEU A 123 -3.02 19.65 -4.91
N GLU A 124 -3.06 20.96 -4.65
CA GLU A 124 -1.86 21.69 -4.24
C GLU A 124 -1.43 21.20 -2.86
N LEU A 125 -0.19 20.72 -2.78
CA LEU A 125 0.44 20.49 -1.48
C LEU A 125 0.71 21.85 -0.88
N ASP A 126 -0.10 22.27 0.09
CA ASP A 126 0.17 23.48 0.84
C ASP A 126 1.42 23.28 1.70
N THR A 127 2.56 23.70 1.14
CA THR A 127 3.86 23.64 1.81
C THR A 127 3.92 24.53 3.06
N ARG A 128 2.85 25.31 3.32
CA ARG A 128 2.74 26.20 4.49
C ARG A 128 1.96 25.57 5.64
N THR A 129 1.47 24.32 5.48
CA THR A 129 0.83 23.64 6.62
C THR A 129 1.94 23.22 7.59
N PRO A 130 2.06 23.87 8.77
CA PRO A 130 3.08 23.46 9.75
C PRO A 130 2.89 22.00 10.13
N LEU A 131 4.00 21.27 10.30
CA LEU A 131 3.99 19.88 10.76
C LEU A 131 3.11 19.69 12.02
N GLU A 132 3.07 20.72 12.88
CA GLU A 132 2.22 20.81 14.07
C GLU A 132 0.73 20.65 13.78
N LYS A 133 0.22 21.22 12.68
CA LYS A 133 -1.20 21.05 12.28
C LYS A 133 -1.52 19.65 11.73
N ILE A 134 -0.53 18.95 11.20
CA ILE A 134 -0.69 17.56 10.76
C ILE A 134 -0.78 16.65 11.97
N LEU A 135 0.03 16.91 12.99
CA LEU A 135 0.03 16.13 14.24
C LEU A 135 -1.27 16.33 15.05
N ASP A 136 -1.87 17.53 15.03
CA ASP A 136 -3.15 17.83 15.71
C ASP A 136 -4.35 17.07 15.13
N VAL A 137 -4.24 16.51 13.93
CA VAL A 137 -5.31 15.70 13.30
C VAL A 137 -5.18 14.22 13.68
N PHE A 138 -4.00 13.79 14.15
CA PHE A 138 -3.69 12.39 14.45
C PHE A 138 -3.45 12.10 15.94
N LEU A 139 -3.52 13.10 16.81
CA LEU A 139 -3.48 12.99 18.26
C LEU A 139 -4.83 13.34 18.88
#